data_e7956177559d69023e3aedc2a39c5fdf
#
_entry.id   e7956177559d69023e3aedc2a39c5fdf
#
_cell.length_a   1.000
_cell.length_b   1.000
_cell.length_c   1.000
_cell.angle_alpha   90.00
_cell.angle_beta   90.00
_cell.angle_gamma   90.00
#
_symmetry.space_group_name_H-M   'P 1'
#
loop_
_entity.id
_entity.type
_entity.pdbx_description
1 polymer ?
#
loop_
_entity_poly.entity_id
_entity_poly.type
_entity_poly.pdbx_seq_one_letter_code
_entity_poly.pdbx_strand_id
1 'polypeptide(L)'
;MRCCLKAFRDSVTRSVKIYGLYISIYIIHSQILRNSCHAPEYGKNGILVMGDVAVTPVPDPNQLAQIAVCTAQTAKAVAGIENPKVAMLSFSTKGSAKHEVVDKVVEATKIAKEMAPTLDLDGEMQADAALVPEVGASKAPGSPVAGEANVLIVPSLEVGNISYKLVQRLGHADAIGPILQGIARPVNDLSRGCSIEDVYRKIGRAHV
;
A
#
# COMPACT_ATOMS: atom_id res chain seq x y z
N MET A 1 19.10 -1.55 16.79
CA MET A 1 18.45 -2.77 16.26
C MET A 1 17.49 -3.47 17.23
N ARG A 2 17.86 -3.81 18.47
CA ARG A 2 16.94 -4.48 19.43
C ARG A 2 15.72 -3.64 19.87
N CYS A 3 15.79 -2.32 19.83
CA CYS A 3 14.71 -1.44 20.26
C CYS A 3 13.54 -1.37 19.25
N CYS A 4 13.84 -1.38 17.94
CA CYS A 4 12.81 -1.43 16.88
C CYS A 4 12.03 -2.74 16.87
N LEU A 5 12.69 -3.86 17.19
CA LEU A 5 12.08 -5.18 17.26
C LEU A 5 11.01 -5.28 18.36
N LYS A 6 11.23 -4.65 19.51
CA LYS A 6 10.28 -4.66 20.61
C LYS A 6 9.05 -3.81 20.30
N ALA A 7 9.23 -2.64 19.69
CA ALA A 7 8.14 -1.77 19.26
C ALA A 7 7.28 -2.40 18.16
N PHE A 8 7.90 -3.12 17.21
CA PHE A 8 7.22 -3.88 16.17
C PHE A 8 6.35 -5.00 16.78
N ARG A 9 6.91 -5.82 17.68
CA ARG A 9 6.18 -6.91 18.34
C ARG A 9 5.00 -6.40 19.15
N ASP A 10 5.16 -5.30 19.88
CA ASP A 10 4.12 -4.74 20.75
C ASP A 10 3.04 -4.01 19.94
N SER A 11 3.38 -3.42 18.80
CA SER A 11 2.43 -2.79 17.87
C SER A 11 1.60 -3.84 17.12
N VAL A 12 2.24 -4.86 16.53
CA VAL A 12 1.56 -5.92 15.78
C VAL A 12 0.66 -6.75 16.69
N THR A 13 1.10 -7.09 17.92
CA THR A 13 0.28 -7.87 18.86
C THR A 13 -0.93 -7.12 19.41
N ARG A 14 -0.90 -5.79 19.47
CA ARG A 14 -2.08 -4.99 19.88
C ARG A 14 -3.09 -4.79 18.75
N SER A 15 -2.64 -4.69 17.50
CA SER A 15 -3.51 -4.48 16.33
C SER A 15 -4.22 -5.74 15.83
N VAL A 16 -3.63 -6.92 16.05
CA VAL A 16 -4.10 -8.21 15.52
C VAL A 16 -5.43 -8.70 16.14
N LYS A 17 -5.90 -8.08 17.24
CA LYS A 17 -7.14 -8.55 17.90
C LYS A 17 -8.44 -8.14 17.20
N ILE A 18 -8.39 -7.39 16.11
CA ILE A 18 -9.58 -6.67 15.69
C ILE A 18 -10.43 -7.36 14.63
N TYR A 19 -9.94 -8.10 13.61
CA TYR A 19 -10.89 -8.37 12.51
C TYR A 19 -10.80 -9.70 11.74
N GLY A 20 -9.92 -10.62 12.02
CA GLY A 20 -9.87 -11.90 11.29
C GLY A 20 -9.64 -11.79 9.78
N LEU A 21 -9.26 -10.60 9.29
CA LEU A 21 -8.97 -10.33 7.89
C LEU A 21 -7.48 -10.51 7.63
N TYR A 22 -7.16 -11.44 6.75
CA TYR A 22 -5.79 -11.61 6.25
C TYR A 22 -5.59 -10.64 5.08
N ILE A 23 -4.51 -9.86 5.12
CA ILE A 23 -4.17 -8.87 4.10
C ILE A 23 -2.75 -9.12 3.64
N SER A 24 -2.50 -8.92 2.37
CA SER A 24 -1.17 -9.02 1.79
C SER A 24 -0.72 -7.68 1.21
N ILE A 25 0.49 -7.28 1.52
CA ILE A 25 1.09 -6.07 0.96
C ILE A 25 2.38 -6.36 0.22
N TYR A 26 2.70 -5.51 -0.75
CA TYR A 26 4.02 -5.41 -1.37
C TYR A 26 4.65 -4.06 -1.09
N ILE A 27 5.91 -4.08 -0.70
CA ILE A 27 6.78 -2.90 -0.68
C ILE A 27 7.49 -2.84 -2.01
N ILE A 28 7.23 -1.80 -2.78
CA ILE A 28 7.86 -1.56 -4.08
C ILE A 28 8.97 -0.54 -3.89
N HIS A 29 10.18 -0.91 -4.26
CA HIS A 29 11.34 -0.04 -4.18
C HIS A 29 11.93 0.22 -5.57
N SER A 30 11.99 1.47 -5.99
CA SER A 30 12.50 1.91 -7.28
C SER A 30 13.99 2.23 -7.23
N GLN A 31 14.87 1.23 -6.97
CA GLN A 31 16.32 1.48 -6.95
C GLN A 31 16.93 1.75 -8.32
N ILE A 32 16.33 1.25 -9.39
CA ILE A 32 16.94 1.27 -10.73
C ILE A 32 16.75 2.60 -11.45
N LEU A 33 15.75 3.39 -11.06
CA LEU A 33 15.55 4.72 -11.64
C LEU A 33 16.62 5.74 -11.26
N ARG A 34 17.47 5.45 -10.26
CA ARG A 34 18.61 6.32 -9.91
C ARG A 34 19.68 6.43 -11.02
N ASN A 35 19.75 5.46 -11.93
CA ASN A 35 20.74 5.47 -13.01
C ASN A 35 20.21 6.06 -14.32
N SER A 36 18.92 6.30 -14.45
CA SER A 36 18.35 7.06 -15.56
C SER A 36 18.05 8.47 -15.09
N CYS A 37 18.71 9.45 -15.66
CA CYS A 37 18.73 10.86 -15.21
C CYS A 37 17.39 11.60 -15.16
N HIS A 38 16.23 10.94 -15.33
CA HIS A 38 14.95 11.61 -15.51
C HIS A 38 13.72 10.92 -14.91
N ALA A 39 13.85 9.86 -14.10
CA ALA A 39 12.68 9.24 -13.50
C ALA A 39 12.42 9.81 -12.09
N PRO A 40 11.23 10.37 -11.82
CA PRO A 40 10.89 10.87 -10.49
C PRO A 40 10.89 9.74 -9.45
N GLU A 41 11.41 10.02 -8.26
CA GLU A 41 11.27 9.10 -7.12
C GLU A 41 9.85 9.22 -6.58
N TYR A 42 9.05 8.19 -6.82
CA TYR A 42 7.72 8.09 -6.22
C TYR A 42 7.79 7.57 -4.78
N GLY A 43 6.90 8.06 -3.92
CA GLY A 43 6.86 7.71 -2.52
C GLY A 43 8.01 8.31 -1.69
N LYS A 44 8.19 7.82 -0.46
CA LYS A 44 9.28 8.28 0.40
C LYS A 44 10.56 7.52 0.05
N ASN A 45 11.59 8.22 -0.43
CA ASN A 45 12.88 7.62 -0.82
C ASN A 45 12.74 6.50 -1.87
N GLY A 46 11.78 6.63 -2.79
CA GLY A 46 11.51 5.62 -3.80
C GLY A 46 10.75 4.38 -3.29
N ILE A 47 10.18 4.43 -2.09
CA ILE A 47 9.42 3.32 -1.50
C ILE A 47 7.93 3.59 -1.60
N LEU A 48 7.20 2.66 -2.20
CA LEU A 48 5.73 2.60 -2.23
C LEU A 48 5.26 1.31 -1.56
N VAL A 49 4.18 1.40 -0.81
CA VAL A 49 3.50 0.23 -0.23
C VAL A 49 2.16 0.02 -0.92
N MET A 50 1.88 -1.19 -1.39
CA MET A 50 0.62 -1.52 -2.07
C MET A 50 -0.15 -2.60 -1.30
N GLY A 51 -1.43 -2.41 -1.08
CA GLY A 51 -2.34 -3.36 -0.44
C GLY A 51 -3.76 -3.31 -1.05
N ASP A 52 -4.53 -4.40 -1.05
CA ASP A 52 -4.17 -5.82 -0.96
C ASP A 52 -3.86 -6.36 -2.36
N VAL A 53 -2.83 -7.18 -2.49
CA VAL A 53 -2.36 -7.63 -3.81
C VAL A 53 -2.29 -9.17 -3.94
N ALA A 54 -2.71 -9.93 -2.92
CA ALA A 54 -2.58 -11.39 -2.96
C ALA A 54 -3.62 -12.20 -2.17
N VAL A 55 -4.51 -11.62 -1.39
CA VAL A 55 -5.41 -12.39 -0.50
C VAL A 55 -6.89 -12.16 -0.80
N THR A 56 -7.39 -10.93 -0.79
CA THR A 56 -8.82 -10.65 -0.85
C THR A 56 -9.26 -10.31 -2.29
N PRO A 57 -9.95 -11.22 -3.01
CA PRO A 57 -10.27 -11.01 -4.43
C PRO A 57 -11.11 -9.76 -4.68
N VAL A 58 -12.23 -9.64 -4.00
CA VAL A 58 -13.18 -8.52 -4.15
C VAL A 58 -13.57 -8.04 -2.74
N PRO A 59 -12.81 -7.12 -2.12
CA PRO A 59 -13.16 -6.61 -0.82
C PRO A 59 -14.46 -5.78 -0.88
N ASP A 60 -15.30 -5.92 0.13
CA ASP A 60 -16.40 -4.99 0.36
C ASP A 60 -15.87 -3.64 0.92
N PRO A 61 -16.71 -2.58 1.05
CA PRO A 61 -16.25 -1.29 1.54
C PRO A 61 -15.58 -1.33 2.93
N ASN A 62 -16.10 -2.14 3.86
CA ASN A 62 -15.54 -2.28 5.20
C ASN A 62 -14.19 -2.99 5.17
N GLN A 63 -14.08 -4.07 4.40
CA GLN A 63 -12.83 -4.79 4.20
C GLN A 63 -11.77 -3.89 3.54
N LEU A 64 -12.16 -3.11 2.53
CA LEU A 64 -11.24 -2.20 1.83
C LEU A 64 -10.75 -1.08 2.76
N ALA A 65 -11.60 -0.56 3.63
CA ALA A 65 -11.23 0.40 4.67
C ALA A 65 -10.24 -0.20 5.69
N GLN A 66 -10.48 -1.43 6.14
CA GLN A 66 -9.57 -2.16 7.02
C GLN A 66 -8.21 -2.41 6.36
N ILE A 67 -8.20 -2.81 5.07
CA ILE A 67 -6.99 -2.96 4.26
C ILE A 67 -6.18 -1.66 4.29
N ALA A 68 -6.83 -0.51 4.08
CA ALA A 68 -6.17 0.78 4.06
C ALA A 68 -5.50 1.11 5.40
N VAL A 69 -6.22 0.98 6.50
CA VAL A 69 -5.71 1.28 7.85
C VAL A 69 -4.58 0.32 8.25
N CYS A 70 -4.75 -0.98 8.03
CA CYS A 70 -3.72 -1.97 8.33
C CYS A 70 -2.46 -1.78 7.46
N THR A 71 -2.63 -1.46 6.18
CA THR A 71 -1.50 -1.22 5.27
C THR A 71 -0.71 0.01 5.69
N ALA A 72 -1.37 1.09 6.14
CA ALA A 72 -0.70 2.26 6.68
C ALA A 72 0.13 1.93 7.93
N GLN A 73 -0.42 1.11 8.85
CA GLN A 73 0.31 0.66 10.04
C GLN A 73 1.55 -0.16 9.68
N THR A 74 1.43 -1.05 8.70
CA THR A 74 2.56 -1.86 8.24
C THR A 74 3.57 -1.03 7.47
N ALA A 75 3.15 -0.05 6.67
CA ALA A 75 4.05 0.90 6.02
C ALA A 75 4.91 1.63 7.06
N LYS A 76 4.32 2.02 8.19
CA LYS A 76 5.04 2.64 9.30
C LYS A 76 6.00 1.66 9.98
N ALA A 77 5.54 0.46 10.30
CA ALA A 77 6.31 -0.50 11.09
C ALA A 77 7.43 -1.19 10.30
N VAL A 78 7.19 -1.51 9.02
CA VAL A 78 8.09 -2.35 8.20
C VAL A 78 8.86 -1.53 7.16
N ALA A 79 8.19 -0.58 6.49
CA ALA A 79 8.83 0.25 5.47
C ALA A 79 9.49 1.54 6.05
N GLY A 80 9.32 1.82 7.35
CA GLY A 80 9.89 3.01 7.99
C GLY A 80 9.28 4.32 7.50
N ILE A 81 8.04 4.28 6.99
CA ILE A 81 7.31 5.46 6.55
C ILE A 81 6.62 6.08 7.78
N GLU A 82 7.22 7.10 8.38
CA GLU A 82 6.69 7.73 9.60
C GLU A 82 5.30 8.33 9.39
N ASN A 83 5.08 8.98 8.24
CA ASN A 83 3.84 9.62 7.86
C ASN A 83 3.26 8.94 6.61
N PRO A 84 2.48 7.86 6.76
CA PRO A 84 1.81 7.21 5.64
C PRO A 84 0.77 8.16 5.02
N LYS A 85 0.90 8.42 3.72
CA LYS A 85 -0.09 9.12 2.89
C LYS A 85 -0.81 8.09 2.02
N VAL A 86 -2.04 7.78 2.41
CA VAL A 86 -2.80 6.66 1.88
C VAL A 86 -3.75 7.12 0.79
N ALA A 87 -3.55 6.64 -0.44
CA ALA A 87 -4.44 6.88 -1.56
C ALA A 87 -5.35 5.67 -1.80
N MET A 88 -6.66 5.89 -1.75
CA MET A 88 -7.67 4.89 -2.14
C MET A 88 -7.86 4.97 -3.65
N LEU A 89 -7.30 3.98 -4.37
CA LEU A 89 -7.22 4.03 -5.83
C LEU A 89 -8.52 3.62 -6.54
N SER A 90 -8.81 4.34 -7.60
CA SER A 90 -9.90 4.06 -8.52
C SER A 90 -9.54 4.56 -9.93
N PHE A 91 -10.38 4.29 -10.92
CA PHE A 91 -10.31 4.97 -12.22
C PHE A 91 -11.00 6.34 -12.23
N SER A 92 -11.62 6.73 -11.12
CA SER A 92 -12.22 8.04 -10.86
C SER A 92 -11.36 8.85 -9.91
N THR A 93 -11.42 10.18 -10.00
CA THR A 93 -10.85 11.13 -9.03
C THR A 93 -11.93 12.13 -8.65
N LYS A 94 -12.32 12.13 -7.36
CA LYS A 94 -13.27 13.08 -6.76
C LYS A 94 -14.56 13.22 -7.58
N GLY A 95 -15.16 12.08 -7.92
CA GLY A 95 -16.46 12.03 -8.62
C GLY A 95 -16.38 12.23 -10.14
N SER A 96 -15.19 12.12 -10.75
CA SER A 96 -15.03 12.27 -12.21
C SER A 96 -15.74 11.18 -13.01
N ALA A 97 -16.06 10.04 -12.39
CA ALA A 97 -16.85 8.96 -12.99
C ALA A 97 -17.87 8.41 -11.99
N LYS A 98 -18.97 7.86 -12.51
CA LYS A 98 -20.03 7.22 -11.72
C LYS A 98 -20.15 5.75 -12.09
N HIS A 99 -19.88 4.87 -11.14
CA HIS A 99 -20.00 3.42 -11.30
C HIS A 99 -19.98 2.75 -9.93
N GLU A 100 -20.63 1.60 -9.78
CA GLU A 100 -20.68 0.85 -8.51
C GLU A 100 -19.31 0.56 -7.89
N VAL A 101 -18.29 0.27 -8.72
CA VAL A 101 -16.92 0.04 -8.23
C VAL A 101 -16.26 1.32 -7.72
N VAL A 102 -16.68 2.50 -8.21
CA VAL A 102 -16.24 3.80 -7.69
C VAL A 102 -16.93 4.08 -6.37
N ASP A 103 -18.25 3.86 -6.28
CA ASP A 103 -19.06 4.06 -5.09
C ASP A 103 -18.51 3.22 -3.93
N LYS A 104 -18.09 1.98 -4.19
CA LYS A 104 -17.41 1.11 -3.24
C LYS A 104 -16.16 1.78 -2.63
N VAL A 105 -15.32 2.39 -3.46
CA VAL A 105 -14.09 3.05 -2.99
C VAL A 105 -14.38 4.34 -2.24
N VAL A 106 -15.38 5.10 -2.66
CA VAL A 106 -15.86 6.30 -1.96
C VAL A 106 -16.35 5.94 -0.55
N GLU A 107 -17.19 4.92 -0.45
CA GLU A 107 -17.69 4.42 0.84
C GLU A 107 -16.56 3.91 1.74
N ALA A 108 -15.66 3.09 1.19
CA ALA A 108 -14.48 2.61 1.91
C ALA A 108 -13.59 3.75 2.42
N THR A 109 -13.41 4.80 1.62
CA THR A 109 -12.65 5.99 2.02
C THR A 109 -13.28 6.69 3.22
N LYS A 110 -14.60 6.83 3.22
CA LYS A 110 -15.34 7.42 4.34
C LYS A 110 -15.15 6.59 5.61
N ILE A 111 -15.39 5.28 5.53
CA ILE A 111 -15.23 4.35 6.65
C ILE A 111 -13.78 4.39 7.19
N ALA A 112 -12.77 4.38 6.31
CA ALA A 112 -11.37 4.41 6.71
C ALA A 112 -11.01 5.71 7.46
N LYS A 113 -11.55 6.87 7.04
CA LYS A 113 -11.40 8.16 7.75
C LYS A 113 -12.04 8.13 9.13
N GLU A 114 -13.19 7.48 9.28
CA GLU A 114 -13.85 7.28 10.58
C GLU A 114 -13.04 6.34 11.50
N MET A 115 -12.45 5.26 10.94
CA MET A 115 -11.62 4.32 11.67
C MET A 115 -10.28 4.90 12.13
N ALA A 116 -9.69 5.80 11.35
CA ALA A 116 -8.37 6.39 11.60
C ALA A 116 -8.37 7.90 11.29
N PRO A 117 -8.98 8.73 12.15
CA PRO A 117 -9.17 10.17 11.86
C PRO A 117 -7.87 10.98 11.77
N THR A 118 -6.78 10.46 12.31
CA THR A 118 -5.46 11.12 12.29
C THR A 118 -4.55 10.66 11.14
N LEU A 119 -5.04 9.72 10.31
CA LEU A 119 -4.30 9.20 9.18
C LEU A 119 -4.51 10.10 7.96
N ASP A 120 -3.43 10.51 7.31
CA ASP A 120 -3.50 11.15 6.00
C ASP A 120 -4.00 10.12 4.97
N LEU A 121 -5.31 10.08 4.79
CA LEU A 121 -5.99 9.16 3.88
C LEU A 121 -6.99 9.94 3.03
N ASP A 122 -6.94 9.69 1.71
CA ASP A 122 -7.89 10.32 0.80
C ASP A 122 -8.19 9.45 -0.43
N GLY A 123 -9.28 9.73 -1.10
CA GLY A 123 -9.80 9.04 -2.28
C GLY A 123 -11.25 9.44 -2.55
N GLU A 124 -11.88 8.88 -3.54
CA GLU A 124 -11.22 8.00 -4.55
C GLU A 124 -10.33 8.87 -5.45
N MET A 125 -9.24 8.29 -5.92
CA MET A 125 -8.37 8.98 -6.88
C MET A 125 -7.66 8.00 -7.84
N GLN A 126 -7.32 8.50 -9.03
CA GLN A 126 -6.52 7.78 -10.00
C GLN A 126 -5.05 7.72 -9.57
N ALA A 127 -4.31 6.72 -10.05
CA ALA A 127 -2.92 6.52 -9.67
C ALA A 127 -2.00 7.69 -10.05
N ASP A 128 -2.26 8.34 -11.19
CA ASP A 128 -1.53 9.54 -11.61
C ASP A 128 -1.79 10.73 -10.66
N ALA A 129 -3.04 10.93 -10.25
CA ALA A 129 -3.39 11.96 -9.27
C ALA A 129 -2.81 11.67 -7.87
N ALA A 130 -2.65 10.39 -7.51
CA ALA A 130 -2.04 10.01 -6.25
C ALA A 130 -0.53 10.25 -6.21
N LEU A 131 0.17 10.05 -7.34
CA LEU A 131 1.62 9.97 -7.39
C LEU A 131 2.31 11.22 -7.99
N VAL A 132 1.64 11.94 -8.91
CA VAL A 132 2.23 13.04 -9.65
C VAL A 132 1.73 14.38 -9.09
N PRO A 133 2.60 15.23 -8.52
CA PRO A 133 2.18 16.47 -7.85
C PRO A 133 1.32 17.40 -8.70
N GLU A 134 1.69 17.64 -9.95
CA GLU A 134 0.96 18.52 -10.86
C GLU A 134 -0.44 17.97 -11.18
N VAL A 135 -0.55 16.64 -11.35
CA VAL A 135 -1.82 15.97 -11.60
C VAL A 135 -2.69 15.98 -10.34
N GLY A 136 -2.08 15.73 -9.18
CA GLY A 136 -2.75 15.78 -7.89
C GLY A 136 -3.32 17.17 -7.60
N ALA A 137 -2.53 18.22 -7.80
CA ALA A 137 -2.96 19.61 -7.62
C ALA A 137 -4.13 19.98 -8.54
N SER A 138 -4.14 19.46 -9.77
CA SER A 138 -5.20 19.72 -10.76
C SER A 138 -6.48 18.94 -10.50
N LYS A 139 -6.37 17.61 -10.23
CA LYS A 139 -7.53 16.71 -10.13
C LYS A 139 -8.13 16.61 -8.72
N ALA A 140 -7.33 16.85 -7.69
CA ALA A 140 -7.76 16.75 -6.28
C ALA A 140 -7.21 17.92 -5.44
N PRO A 141 -7.54 19.17 -5.76
CA PRO A 141 -7.02 20.33 -5.05
C PRO A 141 -7.40 20.26 -3.56
N GLY A 142 -6.45 20.56 -2.69
CA GLY A 142 -6.64 20.53 -1.22
C GLY A 142 -6.58 19.13 -0.58
N SER A 143 -6.32 18.08 -1.34
CA SER A 143 -6.09 16.75 -0.78
C SER A 143 -4.73 16.69 -0.06
N PRO A 144 -4.67 16.13 1.17
CA PRO A 144 -3.39 15.96 1.89
C PRO A 144 -2.53 14.83 1.34
N VAL A 145 -3.03 14.08 0.35
CA VAL A 145 -2.42 12.85 -0.18
C VAL A 145 -2.08 12.96 -1.65
N ALA A 146 -2.89 13.67 -2.44
CA ALA A 146 -2.74 13.74 -3.88
C ALA A 146 -1.36 14.30 -4.29
N GLY A 147 -0.69 13.61 -5.18
CA GLY A 147 0.66 13.93 -5.66
C GLY A 147 1.81 13.50 -4.73
N GLU A 148 1.50 13.02 -3.53
CA GLU A 148 2.51 12.66 -2.52
C GLU A 148 2.25 11.30 -1.85
N ALA A 149 1.36 10.48 -2.42
CA ALA A 149 1.01 9.19 -1.85
C ALA A 149 2.22 8.26 -1.77
N ASN A 150 2.35 7.58 -0.64
CA ASN A 150 3.36 6.54 -0.41
C ASN A 150 2.76 5.19 -0.03
N VAL A 151 1.43 5.15 0.19
CA VAL A 151 0.64 3.94 0.40
C VAL A 151 -0.51 3.94 -0.60
N LEU A 152 -0.60 2.89 -1.41
CA LEU A 152 -1.60 2.74 -2.47
C LEU A 152 -2.53 1.57 -2.16
N ILE A 153 -3.82 1.86 -2.03
CA ILE A 153 -4.84 0.84 -1.79
C ILE A 153 -5.60 0.57 -3.08
N VAL A 154 -5.48 -0.64 -3.59
CA VAL A 154 -6.13 -1.04 -4.83
C VAL A 154 -7.55 -1.57 -4.58
N PRO A 155 -8.50 -1.35 -5.51
CA PRO A 155 -9.91 -1.68 -5.31
C PRO A 155 -10.21 -3.19 -5.34
N SER A 156 -9.32 -4.00 -5.88
CA SER A 156 -9.45 -5.46 -5.96
C SER A 156 -8.09 -6.14 -6.12
N LEU A 157 -8.04 -7.44 -5.81
CA LEU A 157 -6.87 -8.27 -5.95
C LEU A 157 -6.31 -8.28 -7.38
N GLU A 158 -7.16 -8.41 -8.37
CA GLU A 158 -6.73 -8.46 -9.78
C GLU A 158 -6.00 -7.19 -10.19
N VAL A 159 -6.54 -6.02 -9.81
CA VAL A 159 -5.88 -4.73 -10.06
C VAL A 159 -4.52 -4.70 -9.37
N GLY A 160 -4.47 -5.07 -8.10
CA GLY A 160 -3.22 -5.08 -7.33
C GLY A 160 -2.19 -6.05 -7.89
N ASN A 161 -2.62 -7.29 -8.17
CA ASN A 161 -1.73 -8.34 -8.66
C ASN A 161 -1.14 -8.03 -10.05
N ILE A 162 -1.96 -7.48 -10.95
CA ILE A 162 -1.50 -7.05 -12.27
C ILE A 162 -0.56 -5.85 -12.13
N SER A 163 -0.95 -4.83 -11.37
CA SER A 163 -0.21 -3.58 -11.25
C SER A 163 1.20 -3.79 -10.69
N TYR A 164 1.35 -4.50 -9.55
CA TYR A 164 2.69 -4.67 -8.98
C TYR A 164 3.62 -5.45 -9.90
N LYS A 165 3.09 -6.45 -10.64
CA LYS A 165 3.87 -7.22 -11.61
C LYS A 165 4.31 -6.37 -12.80
N LEU A 166 3.43 -5.51 -13.31
CA LEU A 166 3.79 -4.57 -14.38
C LEU A 166 4.88 -3.61 -13.92
N VAL A 167 4.74 -3.02 -12.74
CA VAL A 167 5.75 -2.14 -12.15
C VAL A 167 7.07 -2.87 -11.94
N GLN A 168 7.03 -4.08 -11.41
CA GLN A 168 8.22 -4.90 -11.20
C GLN A 168 8.93 -5.22 -12.52
N ARG A 169 8.20 -5.64 -13.55
CA ARG A 169 8.79 -6.13 -14.80
C ARG A 169 9.13 -5.02 -15.79
N LEU A 170 8.23 -4.04 -15.96
CA LEU A 170 8.42 -2.94 -16.91
C LEU A 170 9.11 -1.74 -16.27
N GLY A 171 8.80 -1.44 -15.02
CA GLY A 171 9.42 -0.37 -14.25
C GLY A 171 10.74 -0.75 -13.60
N HIS A 172 11.19 -2.01 -13.74
CA HIS A 172 12.41 -2.52 -13.11
C HIS A 172 12.49 -2.25 -11.60
N ALA A 173 11.34 -2.20 -10.93
CA ALA A 173 11.27 -1.98 -9.50
C ALA A 173 11.46 -3.29 -8.73
N ASP A 174 12.11 -3.21 -7.57
CA ASP A 174 12.15 -4.33 -6.63
C ASP A 174 10.80 -4.46 -5.92
N ALA A 175 10.12 -5.59 -6.09
CA ALA A 175 8.89 -5.90 -5.36
C ALA A 175 9.19 -6.85 -4.20
N ILE A 176 9.09 -6.34 -2.98
CA ILE A 176 9.36 -7.10 -1.76
C ILE A 176 8.03 -7.46 -1.10
N GLY A 177 7.73 -8.74 -1.05
CA GLY A 177 6.47 -9.26 -0.53
C GLY A 177 6.16 -10.66 -1.12
N PRO A 178 4.94 -11.18 -0.93
CA PRO A 178 3.90 -10.60 -0.08
C PRO A 178 4.24 -10.69 1.42
N ILE A 179 3.93 -9.64 2.15
CA ILE A 179 3.97 -9.64 3.61
C ILE A 179 2.53 -9.81 4.09
N LEU A 180 2.24 -10.89 4.81
CA LEU A 180 0.91 -11.17 5.31
C LEU A 180 0.66 -10.39 6.61
N GLN A 181 -0.49 -9.73 6.69
CA GLN A 181 -0.96 -8.99 7.85
C GLN A 181 -2.15 -9.71 8.50
N GLY A 182 -2.47 -9.36 9.74
CA GLY A 182 -3.58 -9.98 10.46
C GLY A 182 -3.23 -11.32 11.10
N ILE A 183 -1.97 -11.75 11.06
CA ILE A 183 -1.48 -13.00 11.65
C ILE A 183 -0.65 -12.69 12.88
N ALA A 184 -0.75 -13.55 13.92
CA ALA A 184 -0.07 -13.36 15.21
C ALA A 184 1.48 -13.46 15.13
N ARG A 185 2.01 -13.98 14.03
CA ARG A 185 3.45 -14.09 13.77
C ARG A 185 3.75 -13.72 12.32
N PRO A 186 4.94 -13.18 12.00
CA PRO A 186 5.32 -12.88 10.63
C PRO A 186 5.27 -14.14 9.74
N VAL A 187 4.50 -14.07 8.67
CA VAL A 187 4.44 -15.10 7.64
C VAL A 187 4.66 -14.41 6.29
N ASN A 188 5.61 -14.90 5.54
CA ASN A 188 5.88 -14.43 4.19
C ASN A 188 5.67 -15.57 3.20
N ASP A 189 4.91 -15.32 2.16
CA ASP A 189 4.75 -16.24 1.03
C ASP A 189 5.81 -15.96 -0.04
N LEU A 190 6.13 -16.98 -0.83
CA LEU A 190 7.08 -16.89 -1.94
C LEU A 190 6.36 -17.21 -3.25
N SER A 191 6.53 -16.33 -4.23
CA SER A 191 6.09 -16.63 -5.59
C SER A 191 6.85 -17.84 -6.16
N ARG A 192 6.19 -18.71 -6.92
CA ARG A 192 6.82 -19.83 -7.64
C ARG A 192 7.92 -19.38 -8.61
N GLY A 193 7.92 -18.12 -9.02
CA GLY A 193 8.91 -17.51 -9.89
C GLY A 193 9.91 -16.62 -9.15
N CYS A 194 10.08 -16.77 -7.81
CA CYS A 194 11.03 -15.98 -7.05
C CYS A 194 12.48 -16.40 -7.35
N SER A 195 13.38 -15.43 -7.37
CA SER A 195 14.82 -15.66 -7.44
C SER A 195 15.43 -15.99 -6.08
N ILE A 196 16.65 -16.48 -6.06
CA ILE A 196 17.42 -16.71 -4.81
C ILE A 196 17.55 -15.38 -4.03
N GLU A 197 17.76 -14.28 -4.72
CA GLU A 197 17.85 -12.94 -4.13
C GLU A 197 16.53 -12.51 -3.45
N ASP A 198 15.38 -12.82 -4.07
CA ASP A 198 14.07 -12.56 -3.47
C ASP A 198 13.90 -13.34 -2.16
N VAL A 199 14.37 -14.59 -2.12
CA VAL A 199 14.35 -15.43 -0.90
C VAL A 199 15.23 -14.80 0.18
N TYR A 200 16.47 -14.44 -0.16
CA TYR A 200 17.43 -13.84 0.77
C TYR A 200 16.90 -12.53 1.38
N ARG A 201 16.35 -11.63 0.55
CA ARG A 201 15.77 -10.34 1.00
C ARG A 201 14.54 -10.53 1.90
N LYS A 202 13.80 -11.63 1.73
CA LYS A 202 12.62 -11.94 2.57
C LYS A 202 12.98 -12.59 3.90
N ILE A 203 13.98 -13.45 3.94
CA ILE A 203 14.43 -14.13 5.17
C ILE A 203 14.90 -13.12 6.22
N GLY A 204 15.65 -12.10 5.84
CA GLY A 204 16.12 -11.06 6.76
C GLY A 204 14.99 -10.26 7.41
N ARG A 205 13.76 -10.28 6.86
CA ARG A 205 12.58 -9.60 7.39
C ARG A 205 11.62 -10.52 8.15
N ALA A 206 11.74 -11.83 8.01
CA ALA A 206 10.97 -12.80 8.79
C ALA A 206 11.47 -12.92 10.25
N HIS A 207 12.65 -12.39 10.53
CA HIS A 207 13.27 -12.38 11.86
C HIS A 207 13.23 -11.00 12.55
N VAL A 208 12.49 -10.05 11.99
CA VAL A 208 12.37 -8.69 12.54
C VAL A 208 11.07 -8.53 13.31
#